data_a5f14ceb0031db64cee9384524fb0492
#
_entry.id   a5f14ceb0031db64cee9384524fb0492
#
_cell.length_a   1.000
_cell.length_b   1.000
_cell.length_c   1.000
_cell.angle_alpha   90.00
_cell.angle_beta   90.00
_cell.angle_gamma   90.00
#
_symmetry.space_group_name_H-M   'P 1'
#
loop_
_entity.id
_entity.type
_entity.pdbx_description
1 polymer ?
#
loop_
_entity_poly.entity_id
_entity_poly.type
_entity_poly.pdbx_seq_one_letter_code
_entity_poly.pdbx_strand_id
1 'polypeptide(L)'
;MKYFKLLPLALVFALAFACSSEAAAPAAQSAAPAQPQAPAAAAAPEAAAAATYTAKAQVQPVKPTVGAGAVSASPIQPIAPTPGAVVKAKETTGVKKGGTLIWALEAPVKAIDPVWTTATVTWRSSQMVYDSLQRLDTKYQYQNNGFDSWEQSSDGLLWTFKLSDRMKFHDGSKVTATDVQQSAFRWADRITAGIQMFKRSVEGNFSDASLTVVDAKTLTLNLKEPYPALSMGFSEAPFIMKAAVAKGTDAHSRVSQDGYDGSTYISSGPYVLKKWVPGYRFEYEAHQGWVGNVPEGESVWVDGVNVVEVPDKTTLLAGLKTGKIDYATSGASEQYPDLAADPNMKMLVAAPGTPILLLNHTKSPFKYLNARRSIQAAQDAEKLMAVHGPKELWSVCHAIFLCGTPGESDANKALYNQANLTLAKEYRDKFAAESGWDLASDTIEMVSNTSYQSHRDRSLINIARIREIGFLINMTMTDWATAVTIRQNKDAWDIFHTGCCGVPSNNPVMNWYLSPKTYGWHTNQTIIDLQAQYTKETTDAGRKKVLDAVQESYYDQVTHISPGQSNVYHVWRATTNGPHDYAISTRLTNTWMDK
;
A
#
# COMPACT_ATOMS: atom_id res chain seq x y z
N MET A 1 51.05 26.62 -33.82
CA MET A 1 51.90 27.75 -33.40
C MET A 1 51.55 28.01 -31.95
N LYS A 2 52.50 27.66 -31.13
CA LYS A 2 53.20 28.36 -30.02
C LYS A 2 52.30 28.71 -28.83
N TYR A 3 52.47 27.98 -27.73
CA TYR A 3 53.33 28.17 -26.51
C TYR A 3 52.82 29.31 -25.61
N PHE A 4 52.67 29.25 -24.25
CA PHE A 4 53.59 28.83 -23.15
C PHE A 4 52.77 28.73 -21.86
N LYS A 5 52.88 27.71 -21.08
CA LYS A 5 53.38 27.45 -19.72
C LYS A 5 53.69 28.66 -18.79
N LEU A 6 53.26 28.58 -17.51
CA LEU A 6 54.13 28.50 -16.32
C LEU A 6 53.36 28.58 -14.99
N LEU A 7 53.51 27.60 -14.13
CA LEU A 7 53.56 27.62 -12.64
C LEU A 7 55.04 28.00 -12.29
N PRO A 8 55.48 28.25 -11.06
CA PRO A 8 54.95 28.03 -9.71
C PRO A 8 55.28 29.17 -8.69
N LEU A 9 54.91 29.14 -7.41
CA LEU A 9 55.83 29.15 -6.26
C LEU A 9 55.13 29.05 -4.89
N ALA A 10 55.64 28.13 -4.09
CA ALA A 10 55.34 27.96 -2.67
C ALA A 10 56.12 29.00 -1.82
N LEU A 11 55.55 29.37 -0.68
CA LEU A 11 56.38 29.90 0.43
C LEU A 11 55.87 29.36 1.77
N VAL A 12 56.77 28.60 2.39
CA VAL A 12 56.76 28.11 3.77
C VAL A 12 57.28 29.24 4.68
N PHE A 13 56.62 29.48 5.82
CA PHE A 13 57.26 30.11 6.97
C PHE A 13 56.89 29.35 8.23
N ALA A 14 57.88 28.64 8.76
CA ALA A 14 57.96 28.14 10.12
C ALA A 14 58.64 29.18 10.98
N LEU A 15 58.14 29.44 12.17
CA LEU A 15 58.90 30.07 13.27
C LEU A 15 58.48 29.40 14.58
N ALA A 16 59.42 28.70 15.14
CA ALA A 16 59.48 28.23 16.52
C ALA A 16 59.88 29.35 17.46
N PHE A 17 59.33 29.42 18.65
CA PHE A 17 60.00 29.87 19.86
C PHE A 17 59.48 29.17 21.11
N ALA A 18 60.36 28.99 22.02
CA ALA A 18 60.50 28.05 23.10
C ALA A 18 59.84 28.47 24.42
N CYS A 19 59.57 27.46 25.22
CA CYS A 19 59.62 27.29 26.69
C CYS A 19 59.43 28.48 27.63
N SER A 20 58.43 28.37 28.50
CA SER A 20 58.69 28.47 29.95
C SER A 20 57.61 27.72 30.73
N SER A 21 58.04 26.95 31.68
CA SER A 21 57.32 26.14 32.64
C SER A 21 56.68 26.99 33.73
N GLU A 22 55.36 26.78 33.96
CA GLU A 22 54.81 27.06 35.29
C GLU A 22 53.68 26.04 35.57
N ALA A 23 53.79 25.36 36.68
CA ALA A 23 52.93 24.34 37.16
C ALA A 23 51.61 24.96 37.70
N ALA A 24 50.48 24.62 37.14
CA ALA A 24 49.18 24.89 37.75
C ALA A 24 48.45 23.58 38.01
N ALA A 25 47.79 23.51 39.14
CA ALA A 25 47.10 22.37 39.73
C ALA A 25 45.99 21.78 38.83
N PRO A 26 45.58 20.51 39.00
CA PRO A 26 44.61 19.85 38.13
C PRO A 26 43.22 20.41 38.32
N ALA A 27 42.65 20.92 37.25
CA ALA A 27 41.23 21.27 37.16
C ALA A 27 40.37 19.99 37.13
N ALA A 28 39.34 19.99 37.92
CA ALA A 28 38.37 18.93 38.03
C ALA A 28 37.77 18.58 36.65
N GLN A 29 37.82 17.31 36.26
CA GLN A 29 37.13 16.76 35.13
C GLN A 29 35.61 16.90 35.35
N SER A 30 34.97 17.71 34.52
CA SER A 30 33.53 17.73 34.36
C SER A 30 33.09 16.37 33.85
N ALA A 31 32.31 15.64 34.66
CA ALA A 31 31.69 14.37 34.29
C ALA A 31 30.74 14.59 33.12
N ALA A 32 30.91 13.84 32.04
CA ALA A 32 29.95 13.72 30.96
C ALA A 32 28.61 13.18 31.51
N PRO A 33 27.45 13.64 30.99
CA PRO A 33 26.18 13.12 31.42
C PRO A 33 26.11 11.62 31.11
N ALA A 34 25.72 10.83 32.11
CA ALA A 34 25.52 9.40 32.02
C ALA A 34 24.45 9.11 30.96
N GLN A 35 24.74 8.25 30.00
CA GLN A 35 23.72 7.62 29.14
C GLN A 35 22.76 6.80 30.01
N PRO A 36 21.46 6.85 29.74
CA PRO A 36 20.53 5.97 30.45
C PRO A 36 20.91 4.51 30.16
N GLN A 37 21.21 3.76 31.19
CA GLN A 37 21.32 2.30 31.11
C GLN A 37 19.99 1.71 30.66
N ALA A 38 20.04 0.85 29.66
CA ALA A 38 18.92 0.00 29.27
C ALA A 38 18.47 -0.84 30.50
N PRO A 39 17.16 -1.01 30.74
CA PRO A 39 16.71 -1.88 31.81
C PRO A 39 17.20 -3.30 31.56
N ALA A 40 17.68 -3.94 32.62
CA ALA A 40 18.10 -5.32 32.62
C ALA A 40 16.99 -6.21 32.03
N ALA A 41 17.37 -7.11 31.12
CA ALA A 41 16.47 -8.11 30.58
C ALA A 41 15.82 -8.90 31.71
N ALA A 42 14.49 -8.79 31.83
CA ALA A 42 13.71 -9.65 32.70
C ALA A 42 13.86 -11.09 32.19
N ALA A 43 14.15 -12.01 33.09
CA ALA A 43 14.25 -13.42 32.82
C ALA A 43 12.97 -13.93 32.15
N ALA A 44 13.14 -14.74 31.12
CA ALA A 44 12.05 -15.41 30.44
C ALA A 44 11.24 -16.25 31.44
N PRO A 45 9.90 -16.21 31.41
CA PRO A 45 9.11 -17.13 32.20
C PRO A 45 9.27 -18.54 31.61
N GLU A 46 9.51 -19.49 32.50
CA GLU A 46 9.51 -20.92 32.25
C GLU A 46 8.25 -21.36 31.52
N ALA A 47 8.42 -22.32 30.62
CA ALA A 47 7.36 -22.92 29.84
C ALA A 47 6.24 -23.45 30.74
N ALA A 48 5.10 -22.79 30.72
CA ALA A 48 3.87 -23.30 31.30
C ALA A 48 3.37 -24.49 30.44
N ALA A 49 3.11 -25.59 31.12
CA ALA A 49 2.68 -26.85 30.59
C ALA A 49 1.48 -26.73 29.64
N ALA A 50 1.52 -27.48 28.55
CA ALA A 50 0.44 -27.64 27.59
C ALA A 50 -0.82 -28.14 28.31
N ALA A 51 -1.82 -27.27 28.42
CA ALA A 51 -3.16 -27.66 28.78
C ALA A 51 -3.80 -28.33 27.57
N THR A 52 -4.08 -29.62 27.67
CA THR A 52 -4.86 -30.41 26.73
C THR A 52 -6.28 -29.87 26.67
N TYR A 53 -6.58 -29.15 25.57
CA TYR A 53 -7.95 -28.72 25.27
C TYR A 53 -8.64 -29.82 24.48
N THR A 54 -9.52 -30.58 25.14
CA THR A 54 -10.41 -31.55 24.49
C THR A 54 -11.52 -30.79 23.77
N ALA A 55 -11.47 -30.76 22.46
CA ALA A 55 -12.52 -30.24 21.61
C ALA A 55 -13.74 -31.20 21.64
N LYS A 56 -14.84 -30.75 22.24
CA LYS A 56 -16.19 -31.25 21.97
C LYS A 56 -17.13 -30.07 21.85
N ALA A 57 -17.32 -29.61 20.62
CA ALA A 57 -18.58 -29.07 20.12
C ALA A 57 -18.44 -28.90 18.60
N GLN A 58 -19.14 -29.71 17.86
CA GLN A 58 -19.44 -29.43 16.45
C GLN A 58 -20.30 -28.20 16.39
N VAL A 59 -19.69 -27.06 16.10
CA VAL A 59 -20.41 -25.87 15.68
C VAL A 59 -20.55 -25.97 14.17
N GLN A 60 -21.78 -26.16 13.70
CA GLN A 60 -22.10 -26.03 12.29
C GLN A 60 -21.67 -24.64 11.81
N PRO A 61 -21.10 -24.50 10.60
CA PRO A 61 -20.76 -23.19 10.07
C PRO A 61 -22.03 -22.36 9.91
N VAL A 62 -22.17 -21.35 10.73
CA VAL A 62 -23.17 -20.30 10.52
C VAL A 62 -22.75 -19.57 9.25
N LYS A 63 -23.46 -19.80 8.17
CA LYS A 63 -23.35 -19.01 6.95
C LYS A 63 -23.59 -17.55 7.31
N PRO A 64 -22.67 -16.63 7.05
CA PRO A 64 -22.99 -15.22 7.23
C PRO A 64 -24.13 -14.88 6.30
N THR A 65 -25.27 -14.55 6.86
CA THR A 65 -26.36 -13.91 6.15
C THR A 65 -25.96 -12.46 5.90
N VAL A 66 -25.05 -12.26 4.96
CA VAL A 66 -25.03 -11.02 4.21
C VAL A 66 -26.31 -11.06 3.38
N GLY A 67 -27.21 -10.12 3.60
CA GLY A 67 -28.43 -10.02 2.83
C GLY A 67 -28.09 -10.10 1.35
N ALA A 68 -28.52 -11.18 0.73
CA ALA A 68 -28.42 -11.36 -0.70
C ALA A 68 -29.41 -10.41 -1.39
N GLY A 69 -29.01 -9.14 -1.47
CA GLY A 69 -29.35 -8.36 -2.63
C GLY A 69 -28.50 -8.98 -3.75
N ALA A 70 -29.12 -9.74 -4.62
CA ALA A 70 -28.51 -10.19 -5.85
C ALA A 70 -28.01 -8.95 -6.57
N VAL A 71 -26.72 -8.64 -6.40
CA VAL A 71 -26.03 -7.73 -7.30
C VAL A 71 -25.91 -8.52 -8.59
N SER A 72 -26.87 -8.30 -9.49
CA SER A 72 -26.73 -8.67 -10.87
C SER A 72 -25.36 -8.18 -11.30
N ALA A 73 -24.45 -9.11 -11.59
CA ALA A 73 -23.18 -8.79 -12.20
C ALA A 73 -23.47 -8.32 -13.62
N SER A 74 -23.91 -7.08 -13.73
CA SER A 74 -23.86 -6.37 -15.00
C SER A 74 -22.39 -6.32 -15.40
N PRO A 75 -22.05 -6.54 -16.67
CA PRO A 75 -20.69 -6.33 -17.15
C PRO A 75 -20.24 -4.98 -16.58
N ILE A 76 -18.96 -4.89 -16.16
CA ILE A 76 -18.36 -3.61 -15.79
C ILE A 76 -18.36 -2.79 -17.09
N GLN A 77 -19.53 -2.34 -17.48
CA GLN A 77 -19.68 -1.27 -18.43
C GLN A 77 -19.09 -0.08 -17.69
N PRO A 78 -18.12 0.60 -18.27
CA PRO A 78 -17.77 1.91 -17.80
C PRO A 78 -19.10 2.66 -17.71
N ILE A 79 -19.49 3.10 -16.52
CA ILE A 79 -20.67 3.94 -16.39
C ILE A 79 -20.32 5.21 -17.14
N ALA A 80 -20.84 5.33 -18.37
CA ALA A 80 -20.69 6.56 -19.12
C ALA A 80 -21.26 7.68 -18.22
N PRO A 81 -20.49 8.70 -17.90
CA PRO A 81 -20.98 9.79 -17.06
C PRO A 81 -22.20 10.38 -17.75
N THR A 82 -23.24 10.65 -16.98
CA THR A 82 -24.37 11.43 -17.50
C THR A 82 -23.82 12.81 -17.86
N PRO A 83 -23.80 13.20 -19.15
CA PRO A 83 -23.25 14.51 -19.54
C PRO A 83 -24.01 15.62 -18.81
N GLY A 84 -23.31 16.51 -18.15
CA GLY A 84 -23.88 17.73 -17.61
C GLY A 84 -24.42 17.69 -16.17
N ALA A 85 -24.21 16.62 -15.41
CA ALA A 85 -24.50 16.64 -13.98
C ALA A 85 -23.54 17.59 -13.27
N VAL A 86 -24.00 18.79 -12.94
CA VAL A 86 -23.29 19.68 -12.02
C VAL A 86 -23.36 19.05 -10.63
N VAL A 87 -22.26 18.48 -10.18
CA VAL A 87 -22.16 17.94 -8.83
C VAL A 87 -22.24 19.10 -7.86
N LYS A 88 -23.29 19.18 -7.08
CA LYS A 88 -23.40 20.12 -5.97
C LYS A 88 -22.58 19.59 -4.80
N ALA A 89 -21.93 20.51 -4.07
CA ALA A 89 -21.36 20.16 -2.77
C ALA A 89 -22.44 19.49 -1.91
N LYS A 90 -22.07 18.45 -1.18
CA LYS A 90 -22.99 17.74 -0.26
C LYS A 90 -23.52 18.75 0.76
N GLU A 91 -24.76 19.17 0.64
CA GLU A 91 -25.45 19.92 1.68
C GLU A 91 -25.79 18.95 2.81
N THR A 92 -24.98 18.96 3.86
CA THR A 92 -25.26 18.20 5.07
C THR A 92 -25.81 19.17 6.13
N THR A 93 -27.06 18.95 6.52
CA THR A 93 -27.66 19.64 7.66
C THR A 93 -26.86 19.30 8.93
N GLY A 94 -26.44 20.34 9.68
CA GLY A 94 -25.72 20.16 10.93
C GLY A 94 -24.19 20.09 10.85
N VAL A 95 -23.60 20.26 9.66
CA VAL A 95 -22.14 20.34 9.52
C VAL A 95 -21.60 21.55 10.23
N LYS A 96 -20.65 21.33 11.12
CA LYS A 96 -19.85 22.39 11.74
C LYS A 96 -18.58 22.58 10.92
N LYS A 97 -18.32 23.81 10.53
CA LYS A 97 -17.10 24.19 9.78
C LYS A 97 -16.03 24.64 10.75
N GLY A 98 -14.78 24.39 10.37
CA GLY A 98 -13.61 24.86 11.10
C GLY A 98 -12.97 23.82 12.01
N GLY A 99 -11.91 24.23 12.70
CA GLY A 99 -11.09 23.40 13.56
C GLY A 99 -10.05 22.58 12.83
N THR A 100 -9.09 22.05 13.60
CA THR A 100 -8.01 21.20 13.08
C THR A 100 -8.15 19.78 13.63
N LEU A 101 -8.24 18.82 12.74
CA LEU A 101 -8.35 17.41 13.08
C LEU A 101 -6.95 16.80 13.30
N ILE A 102 -6.79 16.01 14.34
CA ILE A 102 -5.55 15.27 14.60
C ILE A 102 -5.71 13.82 14.15
N TRP A 103 -4.97 13.48 13.10
CA TRP A 103 -4.96 12.13 12.53
C TRP A 103 -3.67 11.39 12.87
N ALA A 104 -3.76 10.22 13.49
CA ALA A 104 -2.61 9.37 13.76
C ALA A 104 -2.39 8.33 12.67
N LEU A 105 -1.16 8.28 12.14
CA LEU A 105 -0.67 7.24 11.25
C LEU A 105 0.14 6.19 12.02
N GLU A 106 0.00 4.97 11.59
CA GLU A 106 0.58 3.78 12.23
C GLU A 106 2.06 3.54 11.92
N ALA A 107 2.63 4.23 10.93
CA ALA A 107 4.03 4.06 10.53
C ALA A 107 4.61 5.37 9.94
N PRO A 108 5.94 5.52 9.95
CA PRO A 108 6.62 6.68 9.39
C PRO A 108 6.40 6.83 7.89
N VAL A 109 6.24 8.07 7.44
CA VAL A 109 6.15 8.45 6.03
C VAL A 109 7.49 8.98 5.56
N LYS A 110 8.07 8.36 4.53
CA LYS A 110 9.39 8.76 3.97
C LYS A 110 9.28 9.62 2.72
N ALA A 111 8.14 9.60 2.06
CA ALA A 111 7.86 10.37 0.85
C ALA A 111 6.36 10.67 0.75
N ILE A 112 6.00 11.79 0.13
CA ILE A 112 4.59 12.11 -0.21
C ILE A 112 4.30 11.80 -1.68
N ASP A 113 5.30 11.42 -2.45
CA ASP A 113 5.13 10.97 -3.82
C ASP A 113 4.89 9.45 -3.88
N PRO A 114 3.65 9.00 -4.15
CA PRO A 114 3.31 7.58 -4.13
C PRO A 114 3.85 6.80 -5.33
N VAL A 115 4.41 7.48 -6.33
CA VAL A 115 5.06 6.82 -7.47
C VAL A 115 6.36 6.12 -7.05
N TRP A 116 7.00 6.59 -5.98
CA TRP A 116 8.28 6.07 -5.50
C TRP A 116 8.17 4.92 -4.51
N THR A 117 7.01 4.69 -3.94
CA THR A 117 6.83 3.68 -2.90
C THR A 117 5.44 3.06 -2.95
N THR A 118 5.34 1.82 -2.51
CA THR A 118 4.06 1.12 -2.30
C THR A 118 3.62 1.15 -0.84
N ALA A 119 4.24 1.99 0.00
CA ALA A 119 3.86 2.11 1.41
C ALA A 119 2.48 2.77 1.56
N THR A 120 1.55 2.08 2.21
CA THR A 120 0.16 2.54 2.38
C THR A 120 0.07 3.90 3.09
N VAL A 121 0.95 4.15 4.07
CA VAL A 121 1.01 5.45 4.77
C VAL A 121 1.37 6.60 3.84
N THR A 122 2.25 6.37 2.85
CA THR A 122 2.53 7.36 1.79
C THR A 122 1.31 7.59 0.92
N TRP A 123 0.62 6.53 0.46
CA TRP A 123 -0.59 6.65 -0.34
C TRP A 123 -1.66 7.46 0.39
N ARG A 124 -1.94 7.16 1.65
CA ARG A 124 -2.90 7.89 2.48
C ARG A 124 -2.53 9.38 2.62
N SER A 125 -1.27 9.67 2.91
CA SER A 125 -0.78 11.05 3.02
C SER A 125 -0.85 11.80 1.69
N SER A 126 -0.56 11.12 0.58
CA SER A 126 -0.60 11.69 -0.77
C SER A 126 -2.01 12.03 -1.22
N GLN A 127 -3.00 11.23 -0.85
CA GLN A 127 -4.41 11.48 -1.19
C GLN A 127 -4.97 12.74 -0.52
N MET A 128 -4.32 13.26 0.52
CA MET A 128 -4.67 14.55 1.10
C MET A 128 -4.34 15.72 0.17
N VAL A 129 -3.27 15.61 -0.60
CA VAL A 129 -2.71 16.71 -1.40
C VAL A 129 -2.87 16.57 -2.90
N TYR A 130 -3.11 15.36 -3.41
CA TYR A 130 -3.33 15.13 -4.84
C TYR A 130 -4.76 14.76 -5.17
N ASP A 131 -5.25 15.24 -6.29
CA ASP A 131 -6.39 14.64 -6.96
C ASP A 131 -5.97 13.52 -7.89
N SER A 132 -6.92 12.66 -8.21
CA SER A 132 -6.85 11.62 -9.23
C SER A 132 -7.97 11.80 -10.26
N LEU A 133 -7.87 11.10 -11.38
CA LEU A 133 -8.86 11.20 -12.46
C LEU A 133 -10.16 10.48 -12.14
N GLN A 134 -10.07 9.34 -11.46
CA GLN A 134 -11.21 8.57 -10.97
C GLN A 134 -10.97 8.17 -9.51
N ARG A 135 -12.04 7.78 -8.84
CA ARG A 135 -12.00 7.31 -7.45
C ARG A 135 -12.92 6.10 -7.27
N LEU A 136 -12.63 5.32 -6.26
CA LEU A 136 -13.44 4.19 -5.86
C LEU A 136 -14.36 4.63 -4.70
N ASP A 137 -15.67 4.48 -4.85
CA ASP A 137 -16.62 4.78 -3.78
C ASP A 137 -16.71 3.64 -2.75
N THR A 138 -17.53 3.81 -1.72
CA THR A 138 -17.74 2.81 -0.66
C THR A 138 -18.39 1.51 -1.15
N LYS A 139 -18.96 1.50 -2.36
CA LYS A 139 -19.54 0.34 -3.03
C LYS A 139 -18.59 -0.29 -4.03
N TYR A 140 -17.32 0.15 -4.04
CA TYR A 140 -16.30 -0.27 -5.00
C TYR A 140 -16.66 0.03 -6.46
N GLN A 141 -17.42 1.11 -6.70
CA GLN A 141 -17.71 1.60 -8.04
C GLN A 141 -16.76 2.73 -8.42
N TYR A 142 -16.29 2.73 -9.68
CA TYR A 142 -15.43 3.77 -10.19
C TYR A 142 -16.22 5.04 -10.48
N GLN A 143 -15.90 6.11 -9.80
CA GLN A 143 -16.51 7.41 -9.95
C GLN A 143 -15.55 8.38 -10.65
N ASN A 144 -16.06 9.20 -11.56
CA ASN A 144 -15.27 10.27 -12.13
C ASN A 144 -14.92 11.31 -11.05
N ASN A 145 -13.66 11.72 -11.01
CA ASN A 145 -13.21 12.80 -10.13
C ASN A 145 -12.61 13.95 -10.96
N GLY A 146 -11.60 13.68 -11.78
CA GLY A 146 -10.96 14.67 -12.63
C GLY A 146 -11.54 14.81 -14.02
N PHE A 147 -12.42 13.90 -14.44
CA PHE A 147 -13.11 13.95 -15.74
C PHE A 147 -14.56 14.40 -15.58
N ASP A 148 -15.03 15.27 -16.49
CA ASP A 148 -16.46 15.51 -16.66
C ASP A 148 -17.09 14.42 -17.53
N SER A 149 -16.37 13.93 -18.54
CA SER A 149 -16.82 12.83 -19.39
C SER A 149 -15.65 12.07 -20.00
N TRP A 150 -15.96 10.85 -20.44
CA TRP A 150 -15.08 10.08 -21.32
C TRP A 150 -15.93 9.25 -22.27
N GLU A 151 -15.39 9.00 -23.45
CA GLU A 151 -16.06 8.28 -24.52
C GLU A 151 -15.08 7.24 -25.09
N GLN A 152 -15.61 6.11 -25.53
CA GLN A 152 -14.88 5.05 -26.18
C GLN A 152 -15.42 4.84 -27.59
N SER A 153 -14.53 4.69 -28.58
CA SER A 153 -14.92 4.29 -29.94
C SER A 153 -15.54 2.89 -29.93
N SER A 154 -16.35 2.58 -30.92
CA SER A 154 -17.08 1.30 -31.02
C SER A 154 -16.16 0.07 -31.08
N ASP A 155 -14.93 0.24 -31.58
CA ASP A 155 -13.89 -0.79 -31.61
C ASP A 155 -13.06 -0.88 -30.30
N GLY A 156 -13.30 0.04 -29.36
CA GLY A 156 -12.61 0.08 -28.09
C GLY A 156 -11.16 0.57 -28.14
N LEU A 157 -10.70 1.14 -29.25
CA LEU A 157 -9.32 1.50 -29.46
C LEU A 157 -9.00 2.96 -29.18
N LEU A 158 -10.00 3.85 -29.30
CA LEU A 158 -9.82 5.27 -29.01
C LEU A 158 -10.68 5.66 -27.80
N TRP A 159 -10.03 6.28 -26.81
CA TRP A 159 -10.70 6.85 -25.67
C TRP A 159 -10.51 8.35 -25.64
N THR A 160 -11.59 9.11 -25.46
CA THR A 160 -11.55 10.57 -25.35
C THR A 160 -11.97 10.97 -23.95
N PHE A 161 -11.13 11.75 -23.27
CA PHE A 161 -11.36 12.23 -21.91
C PHE A 161 -11.48 13.75 -21.92
N LYS A 162 -12.51 14.26 -21.23
CA LYS A 162 -12.69 15.70 -20.99
C LYS A 162 -12.48 16.00 -19.52
N LEU A 163 -11.52 16.86 -19.23
CA LEU A 163 -11.19 17.28 -17.88
C LEU A 163 -12.26 18.22 -17.31
N SER A 164 -12.50 18.07 -16.03
CA SER A 164 -13.40 18.92 -15.29
C SER A 164 -12.82 20.32 -15.09
N ASP A 165 -13.64 21.34 -15.31
CA ASP A 165 -13.32 22.75 -15.00
C ASP A 165 -13.07 23.01 -13.51
N ARG A 166 -13.48 22.11 -12.65
CA ARG A 166 -13.32 22.21 -11.19
C ARG A 166 -11.90 21.95 -10.73
N MET A 167 -11.11 21.17 -11.51
CA MET A 167 -9.75 20.84 -11.14
C MET A 167 -8.85 22.07 -11.19
N LYS A 168 -8.35 22.45 -10.01
CA LYS A 168 -7.40 23.55 -9.84
C LYS A 168 -6.24 23.11 -8.97
N PHE A 169 -5.09 23.65 -9.25
CA PHE A 169 -3.95 23.57 -8.34
C PHE A 169 -4.13 24.50 -7.13
N HIS A 170 -3.36 24.27 -6.09
CA HIS A 170 -3.38 25.04 -4.85
C HIS A 170 -3.07 26.55 -5.06
N ASP A 171 -2.39 26.89 -6.15
CA ASP A 171 -2.13 28.29 -6.54
C ASP A 171 -3.28 28.93 -7.36
N GLY A 172 -4.39 28.22 -7.51
CA GLY A 172 -5.57 28.67 -8.26
C GLY A 172 -5.47 28.46 -9.77
N SER A 173 -4.32 28.05 -10.33
CA SER A 173 -4.22 27.75 -11.76
C SER A 173 -5.04 26.51 -12.10
N LYS A 174 -5.63 26.48 -13.30
CA LYS A 174 -6.40 25.33 -13.78
C LYS A 174 -5.48 24.15 -14.10
N VAL A 175 -5.95 22.94 -13.82
CA VAL A 175 -5.33 21.71 -14.32
C VAL A 175 -5.58 21.61 -15.82
N THR A 176 -4.56 21.30 -16.58
CA THR A 176 -4.63 21.15 -18.05
C THR A 176 -4.43 19.70 -18.48
N ALA A 177 -4.81 19.40 -19.72
CA ALA A 177 -4.55 18.10 -20.33
C ALA A 177 -3.06 17.75 -20.35
N THR A 178 -2.17 18.75 -20.50
CA THR A 178 -0.71 18.53 -20.43
C THR A 178 -0.27 18.10 -19.02
N ASP A 179 -0.87 18.66 -17.97
CA ASP A 179 -0.56 18.24 -16.60
C ASP A 179 -0.96 16.79 -16.36
N VAL A 180 -2.15 16.40 -16.83
CA VAL A 180 -2.66 15.03 -16.75
C VAL A 180 -1.79 14.06 -17.55
N GLN A 181 -1.42 14.42 -18.78
CA GLN A 181 -0.55 13.60 -19.64
C GLN A 181 0.79 13.30 -18.94
N GLN A 182 1.45 14.33 -18.44
CA GLN A 182 2.76 14.16 -17.80
C GLN A 182 2.66 13.41 -16.46
N SER A 183 1.59 13.62 -15.72
CA SER A 183 1.29 12.85 -14.51
C SER A 183 1.03 11.37 -14.83
N ALA A 184 0.32 11.09 -15.91
CA ALA A 184 0.07 9.74 -16.40
C ALA A 184 1.36 9.04 -16.85
N PHE A 185 2.25 9.73 -17.56
CA PHE A 185 3.55 9.19 -17.96
C PHE A 185 4.41 8.85 -16.75
N ARG A 186 4.50 9.75 -15.77
CA ARG A 186 5.20 9.51 -14.50
C ARG A 186 4.66 8.30 -13.75
N TRP A 187 3.33 8.21 -13.60
CA TRP A 187 2.68 7.08 -12.96
C TRP A 187 2.94 5.77 -13.70
N ALA A 188 2.86 5.78 -15.01
CA ALA A 188 3.00 4.61 -15.85
C ALA A 188 4.45 4.10 -15.96
N ASP A 189 5.44 4.94 -15.67
CA ASP A 189 6.84 4.52 -15.66
C ASP A 189 7.13 3.51 -14.51
N ARG A 190 6.39 3.57 -13.41
CA ARG A 190 6.68 2.79 -12.19
C ARG A 190 5.57 1.89 -11.70
N ILE A 191 4.32 2.22 -11.98
CA ILE A 191 3.16 1.48 -11.47
C ILE A 191 2.65 0.48 -12.51
N THR A 192 2.51 -0.78 -12.10
CA THR A 192 2.13 -1.90 -12.99
C THR A 192 0.89 -1.61 -13.84
N ALA A 193 -0.14 -0.98 -13.27
CA ALA A 193 -1.36 -0.64 -14.00
C ALA A 193 -1.09 0.32 -15.16
N GLY A 194 -0.33 1.39 -14.91
CA GLY A 194 0.05 2.35 -15.93
C GLY A 194 0.96 1.73 -17.00
N ILE A 195 1.96 0.94 -16.58
CA ILE A 195 2.82 0.19 -17.49
C ILE A 195 1.98 -0.69 -18.44
N GLN A 196 1.00 -1.44 -17.92
CA GLN A 196 0.15 -2.31 -18.72
C GLN A 196 -0.77 -1.53 -19.66
N MET A 197 -1.29 -0.39 -19.22
CA MET A 197 -2.09 0.49 -20.06
C MET A 197 -1.29 1.00 -21.26
N PHE A 198 -0.13 1.59 -21.04
CA PHE A 198 0.70 2.14 -22.12
C PHE A 198 1.33 1.07 -23.00
N LYS A 199 1.59 -0.12 -22.50
CA LYS A 199 1.99 -1.27 -23.32
C LYS A 199 0.95 -1.62 -24.40
N ARG A 200 -0.33 -1.34 -24.14
CA ARG A 200 -1.44 -1.53 -25.08
C ARG A 200 -1.71 -0.34 -25.97
N SER A 201 -1.04 0.77 -25.76
CA SER A 201 -1.12 1.94 -26.64
C SER A 201 -0.51 1.65 -28.01
N VAL A 202 -0.83 2.49 -28.99
CA VAL A 202 -0.39 2.31 -30.39
C VAL A 202 1.10 2.13 -30.53
N GLU A 203 1.90 2.84 -29.74
CA GLU A 203 3.37 2.73 -29.76
C GLU A 203 3.93 1.78 -28.68
N GLY A 204 3.09 1.32 -27.77
CA GLY A 204 3.49 0.43 -26.69
C GLY A 204 4.41 1.07 -25.64
N ASN A 205 4.47 2.39 -25.60
CA ASN A 205 5.32 3.20 -24.71
C ASN A 205 4.62 4.49 -24.27
N PHE A 206 5.32 5.33 -23.51
CA PHE A 206 4.87 6.63 -23.01
C PHE A 206 5.19 7.74 -24.00
N SER A 207 4.42 7.85 -25.05
CA SER A 207 4.58 8.86 -26.08
C SER A 207 3.36 9.75 -26.21
N ASP A 208 3.55 10.89 -26.85
CA ASP A 208 2.46 11.81 -27.18
C ASP A 208 1.44 11.18 -28.13
N ALA A 209 1.83 10.20 -28.94
CA ALA A 209 0.91 9.46 -29.79
C ALA A 209 0.06 8.46 -29.01
N SER A 210 0.56 7.96 -27.89
CA SER A 210 -0.19 7.05 -27.02
C SER A 210 -1.26 7.79 -26.22
N LEU A 211 -0.92 8.93 -25.62
CA LEU A 211 -1.83 9.79 -24.87
C LEU A 211 -1.68 11.21 -25.38
N THR A 212 -2.54 11.59 -26.32
CA THR A 212 -2.44 12.85 -27.06
C THR A 212 -3.20 13.96 -26.35
N VAL A 213 -2.57 15.11 -26.19
CA VAL A 213 -3.23 16.36 -25.80
C VAL A 213 -3.88 16.98 -27.03
N VAL A 214 -5.21 16.98 -27.09
CA VAL A 214 -5.99 17.55 -28.18
C VAL A 214 -6.13 19.07 -28.00
N ASP A 215 -6.47 19.47 -26.78
CA ASP A 215 -6.57 20.86 -26.36
C ASP A 215 -6.31 20.95 -24.83
N ALA A 216 -6.51 22.12 -24.24
CA ALA A 216 -6.23 22.32 -22.81
C ALA A 216 -7.02 21.41 -21.85
N LYS A 217 -8.13 20.81 -22.33
CA LYS A 217 -9.04 20.00 -21.52
C LYS A 217 -9.29 18.60 -22.08
N THR A 218 -8.84 18.31 -23.28
CA THR A 218 -9.17 17.08 -23.97
C THR A 218 -7.91 16.26 -24.21
N LEU A 219 -7.98 14.99 -23.78
CA LEU A 219 -6.96 13.98 -24.08
C LEU A 219 -7.58 12.82 -24.84
N THR A 220 -6.80 12.20 -25.71
CA THR A 220 -7.14 10.92 -26.31
C THR A 220 -6.09 9.87 -26.00
N LEU A 221 -6.55 8.67 -25.62
CA LEU A 221 -5.71 7.50 -25.45
C LEU A 221 -5.93 6.57 -26.64
N ASN A 222 -4.87 6.30 -27.38
CA ASN A 222 -4.86 5.46 -28.57
C ASN A 222 -4.32 4.07 -28.21
N LEU A 223 -5.13 3.05 -28.40
CA LEU A 223 -4.81 1.65 -28.12
C LEU A 223 -4.68 0.85 -29.40
N LYS A 224 -3.81 -0.17 -29.42
CA LYS A 224 -3.69 -1.15 -30.49
C LYS A 224 -4.56 -2.39 -30.27
N GLU A 225 -5.07 -2.55 -29.05
CA GLU A 225 -6.01 -3.60 -28.67
C GLU A 225 -6.96 -3.06 -27.60
N PRO A 226 -8.25 -3.47 -27.57
CA PRO A 226 -9.20 -3.02 -26.56
C PRO A 226 -8.72 -3.33 -25.14
N TYR A 227 -8.99 -2.40 -24.21
CA TYR A 227 -8.67 -2.57 -22.80
C TYR A 227 -9.90 -2.32 -21.89
N PRO A 228 -10.78 -3.32 -21.71
CA PRO A 228 -12.01 -3.15 -20.93
C PRO A 228 -11.78 -2.73 -19.47
N ALA A 229 -10.60 -3.03 -18.92
CA ALA A 229 -10.24 -2.70 -17.54
C ALA A 229 -9.62 -1.29 -17.40
N LEU A 230 -9.75 -0.41 -18.37
CA LEU A 230 -9.11 0.90 -18.36
C LEU A 230 -9.50 1.75 -17.15
N SER A 231 -10.77 1.76 -16.77
CA SER A 231 -11.27 2.51 -15.59
C SER A 231 -10.54 2.13 -14.31
N MET A 232 -10.22 0.85 -14.14
CA MET A 232 -9.46 0.36 -12.99
C MET A 232 -8.04 0.93 -12.94
N GLY A 233 -7.47 1.26 -14.09
CA GLY A 233 -6.14 1.88 -14.19
C GLY A 233 -6.11 3.31 -13.68
N PHE A 234 -7.23 4.03 -13.79
CA PHE A 234 -7.34 5.43 -13.36
C PHE A 234 -7.91 5.58 -11.95
N SER A 235 -8.27 4.50 -11.27
CA SER A 235 -8.73 4.57 -9.88
C SER A 235 -7.59 5.02 -8.97
N GLU A 236 -7.81 6.16 -8.30
CA GLU A 236 -6.87 6.75 -7.36
C GLU A 236 -5.48 7.08 -7.92
N ALA A 237 -5.31 6.98 -9.24
CA ALA A 237 -4.11 7.33 -9.98
C ALA A 237 -4.49 7.79 -11.40
N PRO A 238 -3.65 8.48 -12.13
CA PRO A 238 -2.42 9.11 -11.66
C PRO A 238 -2.71 10.25 -10.68
N PHE A 239 -1.77 10.53 -9.81
CA PHE A 239 -1.82 11.71 -8.95
C PHE A 239 -1.48 12.94 -9.78
N ILE A 240 -2.38 13.90 -9.83
CA ILE A 240 -2.27 15.04 -10.73
C ILE A 240 -1.29 16.07 -10.18
N MET A 241 -0.24 16.32 -10.94
CA MET A 241 0.84 17.27 -10.66
C MET A 241 0.94 18.26 -11.82
N LYS A 242 1.54 19.44 -11.58
CA LYS A 242 1.95 20.32 -12.67
C LYS A 242 2.90 19.60 -13.61
N ALA A 243 2.76 19.79 -14.91
CA ALA A 243 3.57 19.11 -15.94
C ALA A 243 5.07 19.29 -15.71
N ALA A 244 5.52 20.48 -15.31
CA ALA A 244 6.92 20.73 -14.99
C ALA A 244 7.43 19.86 -13.82
N VAL A 245 6.59 19.60 -12.81
CA VAL A 245 6.90 18.76 -11.67
C VAL A 245 6.86 17.30 -12.05
N ALA A 246 5.85 16.87 -12.80
CA ALA A 246 5.71 15.49 -13.25
C ALA A 246 6.89 15.03 -14.12
N LYS A 247 7.46 15.94 -14.95
CA LYS A 247 8.68 15.70 -15.75
C LYS A 247 9.95 15.64 -14.92
N GLY A 248 10.02 16.38 -13.81
CA GLY A 248 11.17 16.40 -12.90
C GLY A 248 11.15 15.18 -11.98
N THR A 249 12.04 14.23 -12.20
CA THR A 249 12.00 12.92 -11.53
C THR A 249 12.19 12.97 -10.02
N ASP A 250 12.82 14.02 -9.47
CA ASP A 250 13.29 14.02 -8.07
C ASP A 250 12.71 15.12 -7.18
N ALA A 251 11.96 16.07 -7.73
CA ALA A 251 11.56 17.27 -6.97
C ALA A 251 10.69 16.95 -5.75
N HIS A 252 9.80 15.95 -5.84
CA HIS A 252 8.91 15.57 -4.73
C HIS A 252 9.52 14.53 -3.77
N SER A 253 10.46 13.71 -4.22
CA SER A 253 11.17 12.81 -3.32
C SER A 253 12.14 13.56 -2.41
N ARG A 254 12.67 14.70 -2.85
CA ARG A 254 13.53 15.57 -2.04
C ARG A 254 12.80 16.25 -0.89
N VAL A 255 11.51 16.52 -1.04
CA VAL A 255 10.68 17.10 0.02
C VAL A 255 10.72 16.27 1.30
N SER A 256 10.88 14.95 1.18
CA SER A 256 10.93 14.04 2.32
C SER A 256 12.22 14.12 3.15
N GLN A 257 13.33 14.55 2.54
CA GLN A 257 14.65 14.45 3.17
C GLN A 257 15.06 15.73 3.90
N ASP A 258 14.60 16.88 3.44
CA ASP A 258 15.12 18.18 3.87
C ASP A 258 14.17 18.97 4.79
N GLY A 259 13.03 18.39 5.16
CA GLY A 259 11.94 19.10 5.82
C GLY A 259 11.23 20.07 4.85
N TYR A 260 9.92 20.16 4.94
CA TYR A 260 9.11 20.99 4.05
C TYR A 260 8.51 22.17 4.81
N ASP A 261 8.72 23.37 4.31
CA ASP A 261 8.22 24.62 4.89
C ASP A 261 6.89 25.12 4.27
N GLY A 262 6.39 24.45 3.24
CA GLY A 262 5.14 24.80 2.58
C GLY A 262 5.27 25.74 1.38
N SER A 263 6.46 26.22 1.03
CA SER A 263 6.61 27.30 0.06
C SER A 263 6.58 26.88 -1.42
N THR A 264 6.87 25.60 -1.73
CA THR A 264 7.11 25.16 -3.12
C THR A 264 6.23 24.02 -3.60
N TYR A 265 5.42 23.43 -2.72
CA TYR A 265 4.63 22.25 -3.05
C TYR A 265 3.23 22.66 -3.53
N ILE A 266 3.02 22.62 -4.84
CA ILE A 266 1.74 22.96 -5.47
C ILE A 266 1.14 21.70 -6.09
N SER A 267 -0.02 21.29 -5.60
CA SER A 267 -0.76 20.12 -6.04
C SER A 267 -2.25 20.47 -6.21
N SER A 268 -3.14 19.49 -6.34
CA SER A 268 -4.53 19.74 -6.77
C SER A 268 -5.59 19.22 -5.79
N GLY A 269 -5.19 18.55 -4.73
CA GLY A 269 -6.09 17.85 -3.81
C GLY A 269 -6.81 18.73 -2.79
N PRO A 270 -7.58 18.11 -1.88
CA PRO A 270 -8.43 18.81 -0.92
C PRO A 270 -7.66 19.60 0.15
N TYR A 271 -6.41 19.28 0.38
CA TYR A 271 -5.58 19.94 1.38
C TYR A 271 -4.24 20.39 0.80
N VAL A 272 -3.73 21.46 1.34
CA VAL A 272 -2.40 22.03 1.04
C VAL A 272 -1.42 21.59 2.12
N LEU A 273 -0.32 20.96 1.74
CA LEU A 273 0.76 20.67 2.67
C LEU A 273 1.46 21.96 3.06
N LYS A 274 1.44 22.32 4.34
CA LYS A 274 2.05 23.56 4.86
C LYS A 274 3.40 23.29 5.53
N LYS A 275 3.49 22.16 6.21
CA LYS A 275 4.71 21.80 6.93
C LYS A 275 4.84 20.30 7.05
N TRP A 276 6.06 19.81 6.95
CA TRP A 276 6.41 18.44 7.25
C TRP A 276 7.67 18.38 8.10
N VAL A 277 7.55 17.75 9.25
CA VAL A 277 8.67 17.41 10.11
C VAL A 277 8.85 15.90 10.09
N PRO A 278 9.85 15.38 9.35
CA PRO A 278 10.05 13.94 9.19
C PRO A 278 10.14 13.19 10.52
N GLY A 279 9.45 12.06 10.63
CA GLY A 279 9.40 11.27 11.86
C GLY A 279 8.55 11.87 12.97
N TYR A 280 7.79 12.92 12.70
CA TYR A 280 6.96 13.58 13.71
C TYR A 280 5.56 13.94 13.22
N ARG A 281 5.42 14.89 12.26
CA ARG A 281 4.09 15.36 11.82
C ARG A 281 4.08 16.04 10.46
N PHE A 282 2.88 16.06 9.89
CA PHE A 282 2.50 16.89 8.74
C PHE A 282 1.42 17.88 9.17
N GLU A 283 1.46 19.09 8.64
CA GLU A 283 0.41 20.09 8.83
C GLU A 283 -0.22 20.40 7.47
N TYR A 284 -1.48 20.03 7.32
CA TYR A 284 -2.29 20.27 6.15
C TYR A 284 -3.33 21.37 6.44
N GLU A 285 -3.46 22.32 5.52
CA GLU A 285 -4.49 23.35 5.52
C GLU A 285 -5.53 23.03 4.46
N ALA A 286 -6.79 23.32 4.73
CA ALA A 286 -7.87 23.12 3.77
C ALA A 286 -7.64 23.92 2.48
N HIS A 287 -7.75 23.27 1.32
CA HIS A 287 -7.79 23.96 0.04
C HIS A 287 -9.17 24.61 -0.11
N GLN A 288 -9.24 25.90 0.16
CA GLN A 288 -10.51 26.63 0.18
C GLN A 288 -11.21 26.58 -1.18
N GLY A 289 -12.47 26.18 -1.15
CA GLY A 289 -13.28 26.06 -2.36
C GLY A 289 -13.00 24.79 -3.18
N TRP A 290 -12.17 23.86 -2.70
CA TRP A 290 -12.05 22.56 -3.31
C TRP A 290 -13.35 21.76 -3.20
N VAL A 291 -13.79 21.15 -4.30
CA VAL A 291 -14.99 20.31 -4.39
C VAL A 291 -14.66 19.08 -5.21
N GLY A 292 -14.91 17.90 -4.65
CA GLY A 292 -14.77 16.64 -5.37
C GLY A 292 -15.90 16.40 -6.39
N ASN A 293 -15.66 15.55 -7.37
CA ASN A 293 -16.62 15.23 -8.45
C ASN A 293 -17.29 13.86 -8.25
N VAL A 294 -17.55 13.46 -7.04
CA VAL A 294 -18.31 12.24 -6.80
C VAL A 294 -19.82 12.57 -6.70
N PRO A 295 -20.70 11.64 -7.09
CA PRO A 295 -22.14 11.89 -7.15
C PRO A 295 -22.74 12.42 -5.84
N GLU A 296 -22.22 11.95 -4.71
CA GLU A 296 -22.68 12.32 -3.38
C GLU A 296 -22.21 13.74 -2.96
N GLY A 297 -21.33 14.35 -3.74
CA GLY A 297 -20.64 15.59 -3.40
C GLY A 297 -19.55 15.39 -2.35
N GLU A 298 -18.53 16.22 -2.43
CA GLU A 298 -17.38 16.14 -1.52
C GLU A 298 -16.85 17.55 -1.26
N SER A 299 -16.61 17.86 0.01
CA SER A 299 -16.13 19.17 0.45
C SER A 299 -15.18 19.04 1.63
N VAL A 300 -14.40 20.07 1.89
CA VAL A 300 -13.55 20.17 3.08
C VAL A 300 -14.22 21.07 4.09
N TRP A 301 -14.48 20.56 5.30
CA TRP A 301 -15.20 21.27 6.35
C TRP A 301 -14.31 21.72 7.50
N VAL A 302 -13.20 21.02 7.75
CA VAL A 302 -12.19 21.41 8.76
C VAL A 302 -11.22 22.44 8.16
N ASP A 303 -10.62 23.29 9.01
CA ASP A 303 -9.60 24.25 8.57
C ASP A 303 -8.29 23.57 8.19
N GLY A 304 -8.02 22.41 8.79
CA GLY A 304 -6.82 21.65 8.51
C GLY A 304 -6.78 20.29 9.17
N VAL A 305 -5.72 19.56 8.88
CA VAL A 305 -5.44 18.24 9.45
C VAL A 305 -3.97 18.20 9.88
N ASN A 306 -3.74 17.90 11.13
CA ASN A 306 -2.40 17.56 11.64
C ASN A 306 -2.26 16.04 11.66
N VAL A 307 -1.43 15.51 10.79
CA VAL A 307 -1.09 14.09 10.78
C VAL A 307 0.12 13.87 11.68
N VAL A 308 -0.02 13.00 12.67
CA VAL A 308 1.05 12.62 13.60
C VAL A 308 1.43 11.16 13.39
N GLU A 309 2.72 10.86 13.40
CA GLU A 309 3.23 9.50 13.30
C GLU A 309 3.25 8.85 14.69
N VAL A 310 2.36 7.88 14.93
CA VAL A 310 2.20 7.19 16.23
C VAL A 310 2.25 5.68 16.02
N PRO A 311 3.45 5.10 15.88
CA PRO A 311 3.59 3.65 15.69
C PRO A 311 3.20 2.84 16.93
N ASP A 312 3.41 3.40 18.13
CA ASP A 312 3.06 2.72 19.38
C ASP A 312 1.55 2.72 19.64
N LYS A 313 0.98 1.54 19.73
CA LYS A 313 -0.47 1.34 19.83
C LYS A 313 -1.04 1.75 21.20
N THR A 314 -0.25 1.70 22.24
CA THR A 314 -0.65 2.15 23.59
C THR A 314 -0.77 3.68 23.63
N THR A 315 0.21 4.37 23.04
CA THR A 315 0.19 5.83 22.87
C THR A 315 -0.97 6.27 21.99
N LEU A 316 -1.24 5.55 20.90
CA LEU A 316 -2.38 5.80 20.02
C LEU A 316 -3.70 5.72 20.79
N LEU A 317 -3.93 4.63 21.54
CA LEU A 317 -5.13 4.42 22.33
C LEU A 317 -5.30 5.52 23.40
N ALA A 318 -4.23 5.84 24.12
CA ALA A 318 -4.26 6.92 25.10
C ALA A 318 -4.59 8.28 24.48
N GLY A 319 -4.04 8.54 23.29
CA GLY A 319 -4.33 9.76 22.52
C GLY A 319 -5.80 9.87 22.11
N LEU A 320 -6.40 8.80 21.63
CA LEU A 320 -7.84 8.73 21.32
C LEU A 320 -8.70 8.97 22.56
N LYS A 321 -8.45 8.25 23.66
CA LYS A 321 -9.23 8.36 24.92
C LYS A 321 -9.12 9.74 25.55
N THR A 322 -7.97 10.40 25.45
CA THR A 322 -7.75 11.74 26.04
C THR A 322 -8.11 12.88 25.09
N GLY A 323 -8.47 12.60 23.83
CA GLY A 323 -8.80 13.61 22.83
C GLY A 323 -7.60 14.34 22.24
N LYS A 324 -6.41 13.81 22.38
CA LYS A 324 -5.21 14.29 21.68
C LYS A 324 -5.11 13.76 20.23
N ILE A 325 -5.86 12.72 19.92
CA ILE A 325 -6.03 12.14 18.59
C ILE A 325 -7.53 12.07 18.33
N ASP A 326 -7.96 12.56 17.17
CA ASP A 326 -9.35 12.54 16.76
C ASP A 326 -9.68 11.34 15.89
N TYR A 327 -8.70 10.86 15.10
CA TYR A 327 -8.86 9.80 14.10
C TYR A 327 -7.58 8.97 13.96
N ALA A 328 -7.73 7.67 13.78
CA ALA A 328 -6.63 6.75 13.51
C ALA A 328 -7.03 5.67 12.50
N THR A 329 -6.07 5.31 11.62
CA THR A 329 -6.23 4.32 10.54
C THR A 329 -5.68 2.99 10.94
N SER A 330 -5.71 2.38 11.90
CA SER A 330 -5.16 1.07 12.26
C SER A 330 -4.81 1.00 13.75
N GLY A 331 -5.79 0.74 14.56
CA GLY A 331 -5.59 0.38 15.96
C GLY A 331 -4.91 -0.99 16.11
N ALA A 332 -4.56 -1.34 17.33
CA ALA A 332 -4.13 -2.70 17.66
C ALA A 332 -5.34 -3.64 17.70
N SER A 333 -5.18 -4.84 17.15
CA SER A 333 -6.29 -5.80 17.02
C SER A 333 -6.87 -6.22 18.36
N GLU A 334 -6.02 -6.34 19.36
CA GLU A 334 -6.41 -6.68 20.74
C GLU A 334 -7.24 -5.57 21.43
N GLN A 335 -7.14 -4.33 20.94
CA GLN A 335 -7.90 -3.19 21.47
C GLN A 335 -9.30 -3.04 20.82
N TYR A 336 -9.55 -3.80 19.75
CA TYR A 336 -10.81 -3.71 19.00
C TYR A 336 -12.05 -3.89 19.89
N PRO A 337 -12.17 -4.93 20.74
CA PRO A 337 -13.37 -5.13 21.55
C PRO A 337 -13.65 -3.96 22.50
N ASP A 338 -12.61 -3.44 23.15
CA ASP A 338 -12.73 -2.33 24.10
C ASP A 338 -13.13 -1.03 23.41
N LEU A 339 -12.56 -0.76 22.23
CA LEU A 339 -12.89 0.41 21.44
C LEU A 339 -14.30 0.31 20.82
N ALA A 340 -14.71 -0.89 20.42
CA ALA A 340 -16.06 -1.13 19.88
C ALA A 340 -17.15 -0.97 20.95
N ALA A 341 -16.83 -1.23 22.22
CA ALA A 341 -17.74 -1.05 23.35
C ALA A 341 -17.74 0.38 23.93
N ASP A 342 -16.78 1.23 23.56
CA ASP A 342 -16.67 2.59 24.09
C ASP A 342 -17.63 3.55 23.36
N PRO A 343 -18.64 4.14 24.06
CA PRO A 343 -19.60 5.04 23.42
C PRO A 343 -18.99 6.36 22.93
N ASN A 344 -17.76 6.68 23.37
CA ASN A 344 -17.03 7.86 22.89
C ASN A 344 -16.24 7.60 21.61
N MET A 345 -16.29 6.39 21.07
CA MET A 345 -15.60 5.98 19.84
C MET A 345 -16.59 5.56 18.76
N LYS A 346 -16.22 5.78 17.54
CA LYS A 346 -16.85 5.24 16.34
C LYS A 346 -15.82 4.45 15.57
N MET A 347 -16.25 3.39 14.92
CA MET A 347 -15.35 2.50 14.20
C MET A 347 -15.92 2.09 12.84
N LEU A 348 -15.02 1.82 11.91
CA LEU A 348 -15.33 1.18 10.65
C LEU A 348 -14.33 0.06 10.40
N VAL A 349 -14.80 -1.15 10.18
CA VAL A 349 -13.97 -2.23 9.66
C VAL A 349 -13.80 -2.00 8.17
N ALA A 350 -12.57 -1.73 7.76
CA ALA A 350 -12.23 -1.42 6.38
C ALA A 350 -12.15 -2.69 5.53
N ALA A 351 -12.09 -2.49 4.22
CA ALA A 351 -11.99 -3.56 3.23
C ALA A 351 -10.86 -4.56 3.53
N PRO A 352 -11.06 -5.84 3.20
CA PRO A 352 -10.10 -6.88 3.54
C PRO A 352 -8.76 -6.68 2.82
N GLY A 353 -7.69 -6.79 3.58
CA GLY A 353 -6.34 -6.95 3.07
C GLY A 353 -5.97 -8.42 2.92
N THR A 354 -4.98 -8.70 2.09
CA THR A 354 -4.44 -10.05 1.92
C THR A 354 -3.03 -10.09 2.48
N PRO A 355 -2.79 -10.83 3.57
CA PRO A 355 -1.44 -11.13 4.02
C PRO A 355 -0.71 -11.98 2.99
N ILE A 356 0.54 -11.66 2.72
CA ILE A 356 1.32 -12.29 1.65
C ILE A 356 2.70 -12.66 2.17
N LEU A 357 3.10 -13.89 1.92
CA LEU A 357 4.46 -14.36 2.05
C LEU A 357 5.05 -14.47 0.65
N LEU A 358 5.88 -13.50 0.27
CA LEU A 358 6.60 -13.50 -0.99
C LEU A 358 7.77 -14.47 -0.91
N LEU A 359 7.94 -15.26 -1.96
CA LEU A 359 9.06 -16.15 -2.17
C LEU A 359 9.89 -15.62 -3.33
N ASN A 360 11.20 -15.55 -3.19
CA ASN A 360 12.07 -15.01 -4.22
C ASN A 360 12.42 -16.09 -5.26
N HIS A 361 11.77 -16.05 -6.41
CA HIS A 361 11.93 -17.05 -7.46
C HIS A 361 13.24 -16.90 -8.25
N THR A 362 14.04 -15.86 -8.03
CA THR A 362 15.26 -15.62 -8.85
C THR A 362 16.47 -16.42 -8.39
N LYS A 363 16.45 -16.91 -7.16
CA LYS A 363 17.59 -17.62 -6.55
C LYS A 363 17.15 -18.81 -5.69
N SER A 364 18.12 -19.64 -5.29
CA SER A 364 17.92 -20.70 -4.31
C SER A 364 17.52 -20.09 -2.95
N PRO A 365 16.63 -20.72 -2.17
CA PRO A 365 15.98 -22.01 -2.46
C PRO A 365 14.76 -21.90 -3.39
N PHE A 366 14.10 -20.73 -3.51
CA PHE A 366 12.76 -20.61 -4.08
C PHE A 366 12.68 -20.51 -5.59
N LYS A 367 13.80 -20.55 -6.33
CA LYS A 367 13.75 -20.86 -7.77
C LYS A 367 13.24 -22.30 -8.03
N TYR A 368 13.40 -23.21 -7.05
CA TYR A 368 12.94 -24.59 -7.14
C TYR A 368 11.50 -24.74 -6.65
N LEU A 369 10.68 -25.44 -7.41
CA LEU A 369 9.26 -25.63 -7.09
C LEU A 369 9.08 -26.45 -5.81
N ASN A 370 9.89 -27.48 -5.58
CA ASN A 370 9.78 -28.31 -4.38
C ASN A 370 10.09 -27.52 -3.10
N ALA A 371 11.01 -26.55 -3.12
CA ALA A 371 11.22 -25.65 -1.99
C ALA A 371 9.96 -24.82 -1.71
N ARG A 372 9.31 -24.25 -2.73
CA ARG A 372 8.08 -23.49 -2.56
C ARG A 372 6.92 -24.35 -2.05
N ARG A 373 6.76 -25.56 -2.59
CA ARG A 373 5.73 -26.52 -2.16
C ARG A 373 5.93 -26.99 -0.72
N SER A 374 7.18 -27.10 -0.25
CA SER A 374 7.44 -27.44 1.14
C SER A 374 6.92 -26.37 2.10
N ILE A 375 7.13 -25.09 1.77
CA ILE A 375 6.59 -23.97 2.57
C ILE A 375 5.06 -23.93 2.48
N GLN A 376 4.48 -24.13 1.29
CA GLN A 376 3.03 -24.14 1.09
C GLN A 376 2.35 -25.25 1.90
N ALA A 377 2.88 -26.49 1.84
CA ALA A 377 2.30 -27.63 2.55
C ALA A 377 2.36 -27.48 4.08
N ALA A 378 3.35 -26.74 4.59
CA ALA A 378 3.50 -26.48 6.02
C ALA A 378 2.54 -25.40 6.57
N GLN A 379 1.86 -24.63 5.72
CA GLN A 379 1.04 -23.50 6.18
C GLN A 379 -0.18 -23.94 6.98
N ASP A 380 -0.41 -23.25 8.09
CA ASP A 380 -1.59 -23.37 8.95
C ASP A 380 -2.30 -22.02 8.97
N ALA A 381 -3.27 -21.88 8.08
CA ALA A 381 -3.94 -20.62 7.83
C ALA A 381 -4.68 -20.08 9.07
N GLU A 382 -5.30 -20.97 9.86
CA GLU A 382 -5.99 -20.54 11.09
C GLU A 382 -5.01 -19.92 12.09
N LYS A 383 -3.86 -20.53 12.33
CA LYS A 383 -2.84 -19.96 13.21
C LYS A 383 -2.25 -18.66 12.69
N LEU A 384 -2.01 -18.59 11.38
CA LEU A 384 -1.44 -17.41 10.74
C LEU A 384 -2.43 -16.24 10.73
N MET A 385 -3.73 -16.51 10.64
CA MET A 385 -4.75 -15.47 10.64
C MET A 385 -5.18 -15.05 12.05
N ALA A 386 -5.11 -15.93 13.03
CA ALA A 386 -5.48 -15.64 14.42
C ALA A 386 -4.67 -14.50 15.07
N VAL A 387 -3.49 -14.16 14.53
CA VAL A 387 -2.70 -13.00 14.98
C VAL A 387 -3.40 -11.66 14.76
N HIS A 388 -4.47 -11.64 13.97
CA HIS A 388 -5.31 -10.45 13.79
C HIS A 388 -6.31 -10.23 14.94
N GLY A 389 -6.31 -11.08 15.97
CA GLY A 389 -7.15 -10.94 17.16
C GLY A 389 -8.58 -11.38 16.91
N PRO A 390 -9.60 -10.55 17.22
CA PRO A 390 -11.00 -10.91 17.09
C PRO A 390 -11.39 -11.42 15.71
N LYS A 391 -12.32 -12.38 15.65
CA LYS A 391 -12.70 -13.07 14.40
C LYS A 391 -13.34 -12.13 13.37
N GLU A 392 -13.86 -11.00 13.79
CA GLU A 392 -14.38 -9.94 12.94
C GLU A 392 -13.30 -9.29 12.05
N LEU A 393 -12.03 -9.40 12.47
CA LEU A 393 -10.91 -8.78 11.77
C LEU A 393 -10.20 -9.72 10.80
N TRP A 394 -10.61 -10.97 10.68
CA TRP A 394 -9.97 -11.91 9.77
C TRP A 394 -10.81 -13.12 9.39
N SER A 395 -10.46 -13.73 8.28
CA SER A 395 -10.98 -15.02 7.87
C SER A 395 -9.91 -15.82 7.11
N VAL A 396 -9.96 -17.14 7.21
CA VAL A 396 -9.26 -17.99 6.25
C VAL A 396 -9.93 -17.85 4.89
N CYS A 397 -9.13 -17.74 3.85
CA CYS A 397 -9.63 -17.57 2.49
C CYS A 397 -8.65 -18.18 1.49
N HIS A 398 -9.13 -19.14 0.74
CA HIS A 398 -8.34 -19.84 -0.29
C HIS A 398 -8.31 -19.07 -1.62
N ALA A 399 -9.22 -18.13 -1.83
CA ALA A 399 -9.32 -17.41 -3.09
C ALA A 399 -8.33 -16.25 -3.16
N ILE A 400 -7.50 -16.24 -4.20
CA ILE A 400 -6.50 -15.16 -4.40
C ILE A 400 -7.13 -13.83 -4.78
N PHE A 401 -8.39 -13.85 -5.25
CA PHE A 401 -9.18 -12.66 -5.57
C PHE A 401 -10.27 -12.39 -4.52
N LEU A 402 -10.03 -12.78 -3.28
CA LEU A 402 -10.89 -12.63 -2.12
C LEU A 402 -12.14 -13.53 -2.13
N CYS A 403 -12.40 -14.15 -1.00
CA CYS A 403 -13.64 -14.88 -0.74
C CYS A 403 -14.81 -13.92 -0.60
N GLY A 404 -15.99 -14.33 -1.07
CA GLY A 404 -17.20 -13.51 -1.07
C GLY A 404 -17.27 -12.52 -2.24
N THR A 405 -16.34 -12.57 -3.19
CA THR A 405 -16.33 -11.71 -4.38
C THR A 405 -16.66 -12.50 -5.65
N PRO A 406 -17.05 -11.84 -6.75
CA PRO A 406 -17.25 -12.52 -8.05
C PRO A 406 -15.99 -13.23 -8.58
N GLY A 407 -14.80 -12.88 -8.08
CA GLY A 407 -13.53 -13.51 -8.43
C GLY A 407 -13.20 -14.76 -7.61
N GLU A 408 -13.96 -15.08 -6.58
CA GLU A 408 -13.72 -16.29 -5.77
C GLU A 408 -13.66 -17.54 -6.64
N SER A 409 -12.62 -18.36 -6.40
CA SER A 409 -12.38 -19.60 -7.14
C SER A 409 -12.06 -20.73 -6.19
N ASP A 410 -12.55 -21.94 -6.48
CA ASP A 410 -12.18 -23.17 -5.77
C ASP A 410 -11.11 -23.99 -6.51
N ALA A 411 -10.54 -23.45 -7.60
CA ALA A 411 -9.50 -24.13 -8.36
C ALA A 411 -8.28 -24.42 -7.46
N ASN A 412 -7.87 -25.68 -7.43
CA ASN A 412 -6.75 -26.20 -6.60
C ASN A 412 -6.84 -25.87 -5.10
N LYS A 413 -8.06 -25.66 -4.58
CA LYS A 413 -8.32 -25.39 -3.16
C LYS A 413 -7.71 -26.44 -2.21
N ALA A 414 -7.58 -27.69 -2.65
CA ALA A 414 -6.96 -28.76 -1.87
C ALA A 414 -5.48 -28.49 -1.52
N LEU A 415 -4.81 -27.60 -2.25
CA LEU A 415 -3.43 -27.20 -1.97
C LEU A 415 -3.34 -26.03 -0.95
N TYR A 416 -4.47 -25.44 -0.59
CA TYR A 416 -4.56 -24.41 0.43
C TYR A 416 -4.63 -25.01 1.83
N ASN A 417 -3.93 -24.41 2.80
CA ASN A 417 -4.03 -24.72 4.23
C ASN A 417 -3.89 -26.22 4.56
N GLN A 418 -2.92 -26.89 3.95
CA GLN A 418 -2.73 -28.32 4.15
C GLN A 418 -2.27 -28.64 5.57
N ALA A 419 -1.50 -27.76 6.21
CA ALA A 419 -0.90 -27.93 7.54
C ALA A 419 -0.19 -29.30 7.71
N ASN A 420 0.33 -29.84 6.60
CA ASN A 420 0.87 -31.18 6.51
C ASN A 420 2.41 -31.17 6.55
N LEU A 421 2.97 -31.34 7.74
CA LEU A 421 4.42 -31.32 7.95
C LEU A 421 5.13 -32.51 7.31
N THR A 422 4.48 -33.66 7.20
CA THR A 422 5.05 -34.84 6.55
C THR A 422 5.26 -34.58 5.07
N LEU A 423 4.22 -34.14 4.38
CA LEU A 423 4.29 -33.72 2.97
C LEU A 423 5.28 -32.57 2.74
N ALA A 424 5.31 -31.60 3.67
CA ALA A 424 6.27 -30.50 3.60
C ALA A 424 7.72 -30.97 3.66
N LYS A 425 8.04 -31.96 4.53
CA LYS A 425 9.36 -32.59 4.62
C LYS A 425 9.68 -33.39 3.37
N GLU A 426 8.73 -34.12 2.80
CA GLU A 426 8.93 -34.82 1.53
C GLU A 426 9.31 -33.87 0.39
N TYR A 427 8.65 -32.70 0.28
CA TYR A 427 9.01 -31.69 -0.71
C TYR A 427 10.38 -31.04 -0.42
N ARG A 428 10.72 -30.79 0.85
CA ARG A 428 12.03 -30.30 1.26
C ARG A 428 13.13 -31.29 0.84
N ASP A 429 12.94 -32.61 1.09
CA ASP A 429 13.94 -33.63 0.76
C ASP A 429 14.14 -33.73 -0.76
N LYS A 430 13.05 -33.66 -1.54
CA LYS A 430 13.13 -33.58 -3.00
C LYS A 430 13.91 -32.34 -3.45
N PHE A 431 13.64 -31.19 -2.83
CA PHE A 431 14.36 -29.96 -3.11
C PHE A 431 15.85 -30.07 -2.79
N ALA A 432 16.22 -30.60 -1.60
CA ALA A 432 17.62 -30.78 -1.23
C ALA A 432 18.36 -31.68 -2.22
N ALA A 433 17.71 -32.77 -2.65
CA ALA A 433 18.28 -33.72 -3.62
C ALA A 433 18.47 -33.11 -5.02
N GLU A 434 17.53 -32.25 -5.49
CA GLU A 434 17.59 -31.64 -6.83
C GLU A 434 18.51 -30.41 -6.90
N SER A 435 18.73 -29.73 -5.78
CA SER A 435 19.42 -28.44 -5.73
C SER A 435 20.84 -28.51 -5.20
N GLY A 436 21.16 -29.56 -4.43
CA GLY A 436 22.39 -29.64 -3.64
C GLY A 436 22.38 -28.75 -2.39
N TRP A 437 21.20 -28.25 -1.96
CA TRP A 437 21.04 -27.48 -0.74
C TRP A 437 21.40 -28.30 0.49
N ASP A 438 22.35 -27.80 1.29
CA ASP A 438 22.73 -28.45 2.53
C ASP A 438 21.83 -27.97 3.68
N LEU A 439 20.93 -28.82 4.13
CA LEU A 439 20.00 -28.52 5.22
C LEU A 439 20.70 -28.24 6.57
N ALA A 440 21.97 -28.62 6.72
CA ALA A 440 22.74 -28.39 7.94
C ALA A 440 23.46 -27.02 7.97
N SER A 441 23.70 -26.41 6.82
CA SER A 441 24.49 -25.18 6.72
C SER A 441 23.81 -24.05 5.94
N ASP A 442 23.02 -24.36 4.90
CA ASP A 442 22.39 -23.33 4.08
C ASP A 442 21.18 -22.70 4.79
N THR A 443 21.10 -21.40 4.75
CA THR A 443 20.13 -20.63 5.53
C THR A 443 19.22 -19.79 4.63
N ILE A 444 17.92 -19.78 4.94
CA ILE A 444 16.91 -18.92 4.31
C ILE A 444 16.96 -17.53 4.99
N GLU A 445 17.01 -16.47 4.22
CA GLU A 445 16.97 -15.09 4.72
C GLU A 445 15.56 -14.50 4.58
N MET A 446 14.94 -14.20 5.72
CA MET A 446 13.61 -13.62 5.78
C MET A 446 13.67 -12.15 6.22
N VAL A 447 12.89 -11.30 5.56
CA VAL A 447 12.70 -9.90 5.96
C VAL A 447 11.26 -9.66 6.38
N SER A 448 11.09 -9.01 7.52
CA SER A 448 9.81 -8.57 8.06
C SER A 448 9.92 -7.18 8.69
N ASN A 449 8.87 -6.70 9.33
CA ASN A 449 8.88 -5.36 9.91
C ASN A 449 8.29 -5.31 11.32
N THR A 450 8.70 -4.29 12.06
CA THR A 450 8.25 -4.00 13.42
C THR A 450 7.04 -3.06 13.48
N SER A 451 6.72 -2.36 12.38
CA SER A 451 5.65 -1.35 12.33
C SER A 451 4.26 -1.97 12.42
N TYR A 452 4.10 -3.20 11.92
CA TYR A 452 2.83 -3.93 11.96
C TYR A 452 2.97 -5.20 12.81
N GLN A 453 2.31 -5.22 13.96
CA GLN A 453 2.36 -6.35 14.88
C GLN A 453 1.97 -7.66 14.20
N SER A 454 0.89 -7.66 13.44
CA SER A 454 0.44 -8.85 12.71
C SER A 454 1.48 -9.39 11.70
N HIS A 455 2.30 -8.52 11.10
CA HIS A 455 3.40 -8.97 10.25
C HIS A 455 4.49 -9.67 11.05
N ARG A 456 4.89 -9.06 12.18
CA ARG A 456 5.87 -9.65 13.09
C ARG A 456 5.40 -11.02 13.58
N ASP A 457 4.18 -11.10 14.09
CA ASP A 457 3.67 -12.31 14.73
C ASP A 457 3.48 -13.45 13.72
N ARG A 458 2.96 -13.18 12.52
CA ARG A 458 2.94 -14.16 11.43
C ARG A 458 4.33 -14.60 11.00
N SER A 459 5.31 -13.70 10.98
CA SER A 459 6.69 -14.05 10.65
C SER A 459 7.27 -15.05 11.65
N LEU A 460 7.01 -14.85 12.94
CA LEU A 460 7.45 -15.78 13.99
C LEU A 460 6.82 -17.17 13.84
N ILE A 461 5.51 -17.23 13.50
CA ILE A 461 4.83 -18.49 13.22
C ILE A 461 5.44 -19.17 11.98
N ASN A 462 5.67 -18.42 10.91
CA ASN A 462 6.29 -18.98 9.70
C ASN A 462 7.70 -19.51 9.98
N ILE A 463 8.54 -18.79 10.73
CA ILE A 463 9.88 -19.24 11.11
C ILE A 463 9.81 -20.55 11.91
N ALA A 464 8.90 -20.63 12.89
CA ALA A 464 8.73 -21.85 13.65
C ALA A 464 8.37 -23.05 12.75
N ARG A 465 7.43 -22.85 11.81
CA ARG A 465 7.02 -23.88 10.83
C ARG A 465 8.15 -24.27 9.88
N ILE A 466 8.91 -23.31 9.38
CA ILE A 466 10.04 -23.52 8.47
C ILE A 466 11.14 -24.32 9.19
N ARG A 467 11.42 -24.02 10.45
CA ARG A 467 12.36 -24.78 11.28
C ARG A 467 11.85 -26.19 11.58
N GLU A 468 10.56 -26.35 11.84
CA GLU A 468 9.93 -27.65 12.13
C GLU A 468 10.03 -28.62 10.94
N ILE A 469 10.02 -28.10 9.72
CA ILE A 469 10.27 -28.90 8.52
C ILE A 469 11.75 -29.03 8.19
N GLY A 470 12.67 -28.47 8.99
CA GLY A 470 14.11 -28.73 8.95
C GLY A 470 14.93 -27.76 8.08
N PHE A 471 14.43 -26.57 7.76
CA PHE A 471 15.27 -25.53 7.19
C PHE A 471 15.90 -24.65 8.28
N LEU A 472 17.11 -24.17 8.03
CA LEU A 472 17.68 -23.06 8.77
C LEU A 472 17.13 -21.75 8.20
N ILE A 473 16.75 -20.82 9.08
CA ILE A 473 16.18 -19.54 8.69
C ILE A 473 16.60 -18.42 9.67
N ASN A 474 17.06 -17.31 9.11
CA ASN A 474 17.30 -16.06 9.80
C ASN A 474 16.18 -15.05 9.49
N MET A 475 15.99 -14.08 10.36
CA MET A 475 15.02 -13.00 10.14
C MET A 475 15.64 -11.64 10.45
N THR A 476 15.58 -10.75 9.47
CA THR A 476 15.82 -9.31 9.65
C THR A 476 14.51 -8.59 9.92
N MET A 477 14.47 -7.84 11.02
CA MET A 477 13.33 -7.00 11.42
C MET A 477 13.71 -5.53 11.37
N THR A 478 12.91 -4.70 10.69
CA THR A 478 13.15 -3.26 10.57
C THR A 478 11.84 -2.49 10.53
N ASP A 479 11.86 -1.17 10.45
CA ASP A 479 10.65 -0.38 10.18
C ASP A 479 10.11 -0.65 8.77
N TRP A 480 8.82 -0.39 8.57
CA TRP A 480 8.15 -0.71 7.30
C TRP A 480 8.77 -0.01 6.08
N ALA A 481 9.15 1.26 6.20
CA ALA A 481 9.71 2.01 5.08
C ALA A 481 11.08 1.46 4.66
N THR A 482 11.90 1.09 5.63
CA THR A 482 13.18 0.40 5.39
C THR A 482 12.96 -0.98 4.79
N ALA A 483 12.01 -1.77 5.33
CA ALA A 483 11.66 -3.08 4.77
C ALA A 483 11.24 -2.97 3.29
N VAL A 484 10.39 -2.01 2.94
CA VAL A 484 9.95 -1.77 1.55
C VAL A 484 11.14 -1.41 0.64
N THR A 485 12.14 -0.69 1.15
CA THR A 485 13.38 -0.40 0.40
C THR A 485 14.20 -1.67 0.17
N ILE A 486 14.38 -2.50 1.22
CA ILE A 486 15.08 -3.78 1.12
C ILE A 486 14.37 -4.70 0.12
N ARG A 487 13.03 -4.71 0.11
CA ARG A 487 12.22 -5.54 -0.80
C ARG A 487 12.53 -5.30 -2.27
N GLN A 488 12.98 -4.12 -2.65
CA GLN A 488 13.33 -3.80 -4.04
C GLN A 488 14.63 -4.50 -4.50
N ASN A 489 15.49 -4.90 -3.58
CA ASN A 489 16.73 -5.60 -3.89
C ASN A 489 16.50 -7.12 -3.84
N LYS A 490 16.50 -7.76 -5.03
CA LYS A 490 16.28 -9.22 -5.16
C LYS A 490 17.37 -10.07 -4.51
N ASP A 491 18.55 -9.52 -4.25
CA ASP A 491 19.64 -10.26 -3.65
C ASP A 491 19.61 -10.23 -2.11
N ALA A 492 18.79 -9.35 -1.52
CA ALA A 492 18.77 -9.08 -0.08
C ALA A 492 17.86 -10.02 0.74
N TRP A 493 17.04 -10.86 0.12
CA TRP A 493 16.09 -11.71 0.84
C TRP A 493 15.64 -12.93 0.02
N ASP A 494 15.19 -13.97 0.71
CA ASP A 494 14.56 -15.16 0.13
C ASP A 494 13.06 -15.18 0.39
N ILE A 495 12.65 -14.78 1.61
CA ILE A 495 11.26 -14.61 2.02
C ILE A 495 11.02 -13.18 2.44
N PHE A 496 9.91 -12.59 1.99
CA PHE A 496 9.50 -11.28 2.45
C PHE A 496 8.04 -11.31 2.92
N HIS A 497 7.81 -10.87 4.16
CA HIS A 497 6.46 -10.78 4.70
C HIS A 497 5.84 -9.41 4.39
N THR A 498 4.70 -9.43 3.72
CA THR A 498 3.98 -8.22 3.34
C THR A 498 2.46 -8.43 3.40
N GLY A 499 1.71 -7.46 2.96
CA GLY A 499 0.28 -7.53 2.72
C GLY A 499 -0.08 -6.66 1.53
N CYS A 500 -1.23 -6.88 0.97
CA CYS A 500 -1.79 -6.03 -0.06
C CYS A 500 -3.16 -5.51 0.30
N CYS A 501 -3.39 -4.38 -0.24
CA CYS A 501 -4.56 -3.54 -0.21
C CYS A 501 -5.86 -4.30 -0.46
N GLY A 502 -6.86 -3.95 0.34
CA GLY A 502 -8.20 -4.50 0.30
C GLY A 502 -9.07 -3.98 -0.83
N VAL A 503 -8.54 -3.87 -2.04
CA VAL A 503 -9.40 -3.64 -3.19
C VAL A 503 -9.77 -5.01 -3.73
N PRO A 504 -11.06 -5.38 -3.75
CA PRO A 504 -11.52 -6.54 -4.48
C PRO A 504 -11.32 -6.29 -5.97
N SER A 505 -10.07 -6.38 -6.41
CA SER A 505 -9.74 -6.31 -7.82
C SER A 505 -9.80 -7.71 -8.39
N ASN A 506 -10.92 -8.06 -8.99
CA ASN A 506 -11.05 -9.27 -9.80
C ASN A 506 -10.22 -9.19 -11.09
N ASN A 507 -9.34 -8.22 -11.20
CA ASN A 507 -8.48 -8.07 -12.37
C ASN A 507 -7.07 -8.58 -12.05
N PRO A 508 -6.66 -9.73 -12.61
CA PRO A 508 -5.35 -10.31 -12.34
C PRO A 508 -4.18 -9.43 -12.83
N VAL A 509 -4.44 -8.52 -13.77
CA VAL A 509 -3.41 -7.57 -14.27
C VAL A 509 -3.12 -6.49 -13.23
N MET A 510 -4.14 -6.08 -12.46
CA MET A 510 -3.99 -5.06 -11.42
C MET A 510 -3.42 -5.62 -10.12
N ASN A 511 -3.40 -6.93 -9.99
CA ASN A 511 -2.85 -7.60 -8.84
C ASN A 511 -1.32 -7.63 -8.94
N TRP A 512 -0.66 -6.71 -8.26
CA TRP A 512 0.78 -6.48 -8.41
C TRP A 512 1.64 -7.71 -8.06
N TYR A 513 1.22 -8.57 -7.13
CA TYR A 513 1.95 -9.77 -6.76
C TYR A 513 1.77 -10.93 -7.75
N LEU A 514 0.87 -10.83 -8.72
CA LEU A 514 0.79 -11.71 -9.88
C LEU A 514 1.62 -11.20 -11.07
N SER A 515 2.35 -10.11 -10.93
CA SER A 515 3.22 -9.59 -11.98
C SER A 515 4.64 -10.15 -11.84
N PRO A 516 5.21 -10.70 -12.91
CA PRO A 516 6.60 -11.21 -12.89
C PRO A 516 7.66 -10.11 -12.73
N LYS A 517 7.26 -8.85 -12.88
CA LYS A 517 8.15 -7.68 -12.74
C LYS A 517 8.16 -7.10 -11.33
N THR A 518 7.32 -7.62 -10.43
CA THR A 518 7.24 -7.17 -9.05
C THR A 518 7.91 -8.17 -8.10
N TYR A 519 7.94 -7.83 -6.85
CA TYR A 519 8.65 -8.56 -5.80
C TYR A 519 8.20 -10.03 -5.71
N GLY A 520 9.17 -10.91 -5.55
CA GLY A 520 9.03 -12.36 -5.74
C GLY A 520 9.48 -12.79 -7.13
N TRP A 521 9.32 -11.93 -8.16
CA TRP A 521 9.82 -12.11 -9.54
C TRP A 521 9.54 -13.52 -10.09
N HIS A 522 8.31 -14.00 -9.93
CA HIS A 522 7.95 -15.31 -10.42
C HIS A 522 8.08 -15.39 -11.95
N THR A 523 8.35 -16.59 -12.44
CA THR A 523 8.49 -16.90 -13.87
C THR A 523 7.33 -17.72 -14.41
N ASN A 524 6.16 -17.63 -13.76
CA ASN A 524 4.98 -18.38 -14.15
C ASN A 524 4.38 -17.82 -15.45
N GLN A 525 4.78 -18.37 -16.58
CA GLN A 525 4.34 -17.94 -17.90
C GLN A 525 2.83 -18.13 -18.09
N THR A 526 2.25 -19.17 -17.51
CA THR A 526 0.79 -19.42 -17.58
C THR A 526 0.00 -18.24 -17.00
N ILE A 527 0.39 -17.71 -15.84
CA ILE A 527 -0.27 -16.51 -15.28
C ILE A 527 -0.13 -15.31 -16.21
N ILE A 528 1.04 -15.11 -16.81
CA ILE A 528 1.29 -14.00 -17.73
C ILE A 528 0.37 -14.10 -18.95
N ASP A 529 0.23 -15.28 -19.53
CA ASP A 529 -0.62 -15.52 -20.68
C ASP A 529 -2.11 -15.37 -20.33
N LEU A 530 -2.53 -15.86 -19.15
CA LEU A 530 -3.89 -15.69 -18.63
C LEU A 530 -4.21 -14.23 -18.32
N GLN A 531 -3.26 -13.43 -17.84
CA GLN A 531 -3.43 -11.99 -17.69
C GLN A 531 -3.69 -11.31 -19.05
N ALA A 532 -2.97 -11.72 -20.08
CA ALA A 532 -3.19 -11.21 -21.43
C ALA A 532 -4.54 -11.66 -22.00
N GLN A 533 -4.96 -12.90 -21.72
CA GLN A 533 -6.28 -13.40 -22.10
C GLN A 533 -7.41 -12.64 -21.38
N TYR A 534 -7.30 -12.44 -20.05
CA TYR A 534 -8.29 -11.70 -19.27
C TYR A 534 -8.64 -10.34 -19.86
N THR A 535 -7.64 -9.63 -20.37
CA THR A 535 -7.82 -8.30 -20.94
C THR A 535 -8.62 -8.30 -22.26
N LYS A 536 -8.75 -9.44 -22.92
CA LYS A 536 -9.50 -9.62 -24.17
C LYS A 536 -10.89 -10.17 -23.95
N GLU A 537 -11.15 -10.73 -22.76
CA GLU A 537 -12.45 -11.31 -22.44
C GLU A 537 -13.51 -10.23 -22.24
N THR A 538 -14.59 -10.35 -23.00
CA THR A 538 -15.70 -9.41 -22.99
C THR A 538 -16.87 -9.85 -22.10
N THR A 539 -16.91 -11.13 -21.71
CA THR A 539 -17.99 -11.71 -20.89
C THR A 539 -17.55 -11.99 -19.47
N ASP A 540 -18.44 -11.86 -18.50
CA ASP A 540 -18.16 -12.21 -17.10
C ASP A 540 -17.84 -13.69 -16.94
N ALA A 541 -18.53 -14.57 -17.65
CA ALA A 541 -18.27 -16.00 -17.62
C ALA A 541 -16.89 -16.35 -18.20
N GLY A 542 -16.46 -15.68 -19.28
CA GLY A 542 -15.13 -15.83 -19.84
C GLY A 542 -14.05 -15.32 -18.87
N ARG A 543 -14.26 -14.13 -18.28
CA ARG A 543 -13.37 -13.59 -17.24
C ARG A 543 -13.25 -14.53 -16.04
N LYS A 544 -14.39 -15.08 -15.56
CA LYS A 544 -14.38 -16.03 -14.44
C LYS A 544 -13.54 -17.29 -14.73
N LYS A 545 -13.67 -17.85 -15.94
CA LYS A 545 -12.83 -19.01 -16.36
C LYS A 545 -11.34 -18.68 -16.32
N VAL A 546 -10.97 -17.47 -16.75
CA VAL A 546 -9.56 -17.04 -16.69
C VAL A 546 -9.11 -16.89 -15.23
N LEU A 547 -9.94 -16.33 -14.34
CA LEU A 547 -9.60 -16.22 -12.92
C LEU A 547 -9.43 -17.60 -12.25
N ASP A 548 -10.27 -18.57 -12.61
CA ASP A 548 -10.14 -19.95 -12.13
C ASP A 548 -8.81 -20.55 -12.58
N ALA A 549 -8.43 -20.40 -13.84
CA ALA A 549 -7.15 -20.86 -14.36
C ALA A 549 -5.94 -20.14 -13.75
N VAL A 550 -6.09 -18.85 -13.45
CA VAL A 550 -5.03 -18.09 -12.72
C VAL A 550 -4.83 -18.67 -11.33
N GLN A 551 -5.91 -18.96 -10.59
CA GLN A 551 -5.80 -19.54 -9.27
C GLN A 551 -5.23 -20.97 -9.31
N GLU A 552 -5.65 -21.78 -10.28
CA GLU A 552 -5.06 -23.11 -10.50
C GLU A 552 -3.54 -23.03 -10.67
N SER A 553 -3.08 -22.20 -11.60
CA SER A 553 -1.65 -22.01 -11.85
C SER A 553 -0.91 -21.38 -10.67
N TYR A 554 -1.56 -20.51 -9.90
CA TYR A 554 -1.03 -19.93 -8.68
C TYR A 554 -0.66 -20.99 -7.64
N TYR A 555 -1.56 -21.94 -7.37
CA TYR A 555 -1.33 -23.03 -6.43
C TYR A 555 -0.33 -24.03 -6.94
N ASP A 556 -0.40 -24.41 -8.21
CA ASP A 556 0.50 -25.39 -8.81
C ASP A 556 1.95 -24.95 -8.80
N GLN A 557 2.19 -23.67 -9.08
CA GLN A 557 3.51 -23.08 -9.17
C GLN A 557 3.96 -22.36 -7.89
N VAL A 558 3.06 -22.21 -6.92
CA VAL A 558 3.32 -21.51 -5.65
C VAL A 558 3.97 -20.14 -5.90
N THR A 559 3.23 -19.28 -6.59
CA THR A 559 3.72 -17.94 -6.98
C THR A 559 4.07 -17.09 -5.75
N HIS A 560 3.25 -17.18 -4.72
CA HIS A 560 3.44 -16.66 -3.36
C HIS A 560 2.48 -17.42 -2.44
N ILE A 561 2.41 -17.07 -1.16
CA ILE A 561 1.51 -17.76 -0.22
C ILE A 561 0.64 -16.70 0.48
N SER A 562 -0.68 -16.96 0.52
CA SER A 562 -1.62 -16.15 1.29
C SER A 562 -2.44 -17.05 2.22
N PRO A 563 -2.48 -16.78 3.53
CA PRO A 563 -3.25 -17.57 4.48
C PRO A 563 -4.71 -17.14 4.59
N GLY A 564 -5.12 -16.01 4.01
CA GLY A 564 -6.50 -15.54 4.14
C GLY A 564 -6.69 -14.05 3.92
N GLN A 565 -7.77 -13.54 4.48
CA GLN A 565 -8.14 -12.12 4.45
C GLN A 565 -8.08 -11.52 5.84
N SER A 566 -7.51 -10.33 5.95
CA SER A 566 -7.50 -9.55 7.19
C SER A 566 -8.16 -8.19 6.96
N ASN A 567 -8.95 -7.76 7.91
CA ASN A 567 -9.52 -6.43 7.93
C ASN A 567 -8.69 -5.53 8.83
N VAL A 568 -8.52 -4.29 8.46
CA VAL A 568 -8.09 -3.23 9.37
C VAL A 568 -9.32 -2.49 9.85
N TYR A 569 -9.26 -1.87 10.99
CA TYR A 569 -10.32 -0.99 11.42
C TYR A 569 -9.81 0.44 11.57
N HIS A 570 -10.65 1.36 11.23
CA HIS A 570 -10.47 2.77 11.49
C HIS A 570 -11.24 3.12 12.77
N VAL A 571 -10.69 4.00 13.57
CA VAL A 571 -11.31 4.42 14.81
C VAL A 571 -11.20 5.92 14.98
N TRP A 572 -12.28 6.54 15.45
CA TRP A 572 -12.31 7.98 15.70
C TRP A 572 -13.22 8.32 16.87
N ARG A 573 -13.02 9.49 17.42
CA ARG A 573 -13.85 9.97 18.53
C ARG A 573 -15.28 10.23 18.08
N ALA A 574 -16.25 9.98 18.95
CA ALA A 574 -17.66 10.23 18.65
C ALA A 574 -17.96 11.67 18.25
N THR A 575 -17.12 12.62 18.68
CA THR A 575 -17.17 14.05 18.30
C THR A 575 -16.66 14.35 16.88
N THR A 576 -16.10 13.36 16.19
CA THR A 576 -15.69 13.46 14.79
C THR A 576 -16.74 12.80 13.92
N ASN A 577 -17.16 13.45 12.85
CA ASN A 577 -18.22 13.00 11.97
C ASN A 577 -17.71 12.96 10.52
N GLY A 578 -18.25 12.05 9.70
CA GLY A 578 -18.02 11.97 8.28
C GLY A 578 -16.69 11.38 7.78
N PRO A 579 -15.75 10.86 8.61
CA PRO A 579 -14.61 10.14 8.04
C PRO A 579 -15.13 8.88 7.37
N HIS A 580 -14.69 8.58 6.16
CA HIS A 580 -15.00 7.40 5.34
C HIS A 580 -16.16 7.50 4.36
N ASP A 581 -15.96 8.25 3.35
CA ASP A 581 -16.82 8.17 2.17
C ASP A 581 -16.21 7.23 1.08
N TYR A 582 -15.01 6.61 1.31
CA TYR A 582 -14.31 5.85 0.25
C TYR A 582 -13.68 4.57 0.74
N ALA A 583 -13.77 3.52 -0.08
CA ALA A 583 -13.38 2.16 0.29
C ALA A 583 -11.89 1.99 0.65
N ILE A 584 -10.99 2.77 0.05
CA ILE A 584 -9.55 2.65 0.23
C ILE A 584 -8.82 3.98 0.46
N SER A 585 -9.52 5.11 0.31
CA SER A 585 -8.91 6.42 0.46
C SER A 585 -9.27 7.08 1.78
N THR A 586 -8.27 7.70 2.40
CA THR A 586 -8.44 8.46 3.64
C THR A 586 -8.15 9.93 3.31
N ARG A 587 -9.10 10.63 2.70
CA ARG A 587 -8.93 12.06 2.38
C ARG A 587 -9.44 12.98 3.46
N LEU A 588 -10.22 12.48 4.40
CA LEU A 588 -10.90 13.25 5.45
C LEU A 588 -11.73 14.42 4.89
N THR A 589 -12.15 14.30 3.62
CA THR A 589 -13.19 15.13 3.04
C THR A 589 -14.53 14.76 3.65
N ASN A 590 -15.49 15.67 3.65
CA ASN A 590 -16.78 15.53 4.33
C ASN A 590 -16.66 15.27 5.86
N THR A 591 -15.50 15.50 6.45
CA THR A 591 -15.24 15.32 7.88
C THR A 591 -15.40 16.65 8.63
N TRP A 592 -16.08 16.61 9.78
CA TRP A 592 -16.22 17.76 10.68
C TRP A 592 -16.18 17.31 12.15
N MET A 593 -16.02 18.26 13.05
CA MET A 593 -15.92 18.00 14.48
C MET A 593 -17.01 18.74 15.26
N ASP A 594 -17.56 18.08 16.28
CA ASP A 594 -18.54 18.66 17.20
C ASP A 594 -17.88 19.50 18.33
N LYS A 595 -16.73 20.10 18.04
CA LYS A 595 -15.99 20.96 18.99
C LYS A 595 -16.48 22.40 18.94
#